data_545da7d6a49db86c4bda306505c1792f
#
_entry.id   545da7d6a49db86c4bda306505c1792f
#
_cell.length_a   1.000
_cell.length_b   1.000
_cell.length_c   1.000
_cell.angle_alpha   90.00
_cell.angle_beta   90.00
_cell.angle_gamma   90.00
#
_symmetry.space_group_name_H-M   'P 1'
#
loop_
_entity.id
_entity.type
_entity.pdbx_description
1 polymer ?
#
loop_
_entity_poly.entity_id
_entity_poly.type
_entity_poly.pdbx_seq_one_letter_code
_entity_poly.pdbx_strand_id
1 'polypeptide(L)'
;VQPISENTFTNFRNRLYDYEQKTGIDLLKEEVEAISKGFTDYLEIDGKKLRMDSLMVSSNCKKMSRLELVYTVIYNFIKELDKIDKTLIPEAYNIYLKTNYKKEFIYQIRNDAVDSKLSILLNQAYELYKYGLTNEKINILESFNLLARLVTEQINFKDNEAIEIKEGKEIGANSLQSVSDPDATFRKKYKNNVGYVANIVEAFDDQDENNTKSIITSYDFKQNTHSDIDFGREVIQDLIQELDSDKEIELLTDGAFFDQDLLDQAEEHNINMYFTNLVGRKSNPDKISCLEFKIDEEQ
;
A
#
# COMPACT_ATOMS: atom_id res chain seq x y z
N VAL A 1 25.35 28.22 11.29
CA VAL A 1 24.17 27.46 10.84
C VAL A 1 23.57 26.81 12.07
N GLN A 2 22.34 27.13 12.45
CA GLN A 2 21.67 26.42 13.55
C GLN A 2 21.32 24.99 13.08
N PRO A 3 21.62 23.97 13.88
CA PRO A 3 21.24 22.61 13.55
C PRO A 3 19.71 22.48 13.53
N ILE A 4 19.17 21.85 12.50
CA ILE A 4 17.74 21.57 12.37
C ILE A 4 17.41 20.45 13.36
N SER A 5 16.42 20.64 14.22
CA SER A 5 15.98 19.61 15.17
C SER A 5 15.15 18.51 14.49
N GLU A 6 15.15 17.31 15.03
CA GLU A 6 14.31 16.18 14.56
C GLU A 6 12.82 16.56 14.54
N ASN A 7 12.37 17.34 15.53
CA ASN A 7 11.00 17.84 15.58
C ASN A 7 10.64 18.73 14.38
N THR A 8 11.60 19.48 13.81
CA THR A 8 11.36 20.31 12.63
C THR A 8 10.98 19.46 11.43
N PHE A 9 11.69 18.37 11.19
CA PHE A 9 11.37 17.44 10.11
C PHE A 9 10.03 16.73 10.34
N THR A 10 9.74 16.32 11.57
CA THR A 10 8.46 15.70 11.91
C THR A 10 7.29 16.67 11.67
N ASN A 11 7.42 17.92 12.15
CA ASN A 11 6.40 18.94 11.94
C ASN A 11 6.23 19.32 10.46
N PHE A 12 7.33 19.33 9.70
CA PHE A 12 7.28 19.61 8.27
C PHE A 12 6.49 18.50 7.54
N ARG A 13 6.82 17.21 7.77
CA ARG A 13 6.09 16.09 7.17
C ARG A 13 4.61 16.09 7.53
N ASN A 14 4.27 16.35 8.78
CA ASN A 14 2.88 16.42 9.21
C ASN A 14 2.13 17.55 8.48
N ARG A 15 2.77 18.73 8.27
CA ARG A 15 2.16 19.84 7.52
C ARG A 15 1.95 19.51 6.05
N LEU A 16 2.89 18.80 5.41
CA LEU A 16 2.73 18.34 4.03
C LEU A 16 1.55 17.38 3.93
N TYR A 17 1.50 16.39 4.82
CA TYR A 17 0.39 15.43 4.88
C TYR A 17 -0.96 16.13 5.11
N ASP A 18 -1.05 17.04 6.08
CA ASP A 18 -2.27 17.80 6.38
C ASP A 18 -2.69 18.66 5.18
N TYR A 19 -1.74 19.19 4.41
CA TYR A 19 -2.02 19.98 3.21
C TYR A 19 -2.58 19.08 2.11
N GLU A 20 -1.94 17.96 1.84
CA GLU A 20 -2.39 16.97 0.87
C GLU A 20 -3.82 16.46 1.19
N GLN A 21 -4.09 16.11 2.45
CA GLN A 21 -5.43 15.67 2.88
C GLN A 21 -6.52 16.74 2.67
N LYS A 22 -6.16 18.01 2.73
CA LYS A 22 -7.11 19.13 2.57
C LYS A 22 -7.31 19.56 1.12
N THR A 23 -6.28 19.45 0.31
CA THR A 23 -6.25 20.02 -1.05
C THR A 23 -6.23 18.96 -2.14
N GLY A 24 -5.83 17.72 -1.82
CA GLY A 24 -5.54 16.66 -2.79
C GLY A 24 -4.23 16.86 -3.56
N ILE A 25 -3.39 17.84 -3.16
CA ILE A 25 -2.13 18.20 -3.85
C ILE A 25 -0.95 17.64 -3.04
N ASP A 26 -0.18 16.74 -3.65
CA ASP A 26 1.11 16.28 -3.12
C ASP A 26 2.23 17.26 -3.54
N LEU A 27 2.48 18.25 -2.66
CA LEU A 27 3.54 19.24 -2.89
C LEU A 27 4.94 18.63 -3.03
N LEU A 28 5.19 17.49 -2.40
CA LEU A 28 6.49 16.83 -2.51
C LEU A 28 6.67 16.21 -3.89
N LYS A 29 5.63 15.62 -4.44
CA LYS A 29 5.62 15.09 -5.81
C LYS A 29 5.84 16.21 -6.83
N GLU A 30 5.08 17.31 -6.73
CA GLU A 30 5.23 18.47 -7.63
C GLU A 30 6.66 19.04 -7.62
N GLU A 31 7.27 19.21 -6.44
CA GLU A 31 8.63 19.72 -6.31
C GLU A 31 9.69 18.74 -6.85
N VAL A 32 9.51 17.44 -6.64
CA VAL A 32 10.42 16.42 -7.20
C VAL A 32 10.36 16.43 -8.72
N GLU A 33 9.18 16.48 -9.31
CA GLU A 33 8.98 16.55 -10.77
C GLU A 33 9.59 17.83 -11.36
N ALA A 34 9.37 18.99 -10.72
CA ALA A 34 9.96 20.25 -11.15
C ALA A 34 11.49 20.26 -11.11
N ILE A 35 12.06 19.73 -10.01
CA ILE A 35 13.52 19.59 -9.86
C ILE A 35 14.07 18.61 -10.90
N SER A 36 13.40 17.47 -11.10
CA SER A 36 13.81 16.45 -12.06
C SER A 36 13.84 16.99 -13.49
N LYS A 37 12.85 17.78 -13.86
CA LYS A 37 12.82 18.45 -15.17
C LYS A 37 14.04 19.36 -15.37
N GLY A 38 14.39 20.19 -14.37
CA GLY A 38 15.58 21.03 -14.44
C GLY A 38 16.88 20.25 -14.55
N PHE A 39 16.98 19.10 -13.87
CA PHE A 39 18.15 18.23 -13.98
C PHE A 39 18.20 17.44 -15.29
N THR A 40 17.06 17.06 -15.85
CA THR A 40 16.97 16.42 -17.18
C THR A 40 17.59 17.34 -18.23
N ASP A 41 17.24 18.62 -18.21
CA ASP A 41 17.81 19.64 -19.10
C ASP A 41 19.31 19.82 -18.86
N TYR A 42 19.75 19.90 -17.60
CA TYR A 42 21.17 20.07 -17.24
C TYR A 42 22.04 18.87 -17.65
N LEU A 43 21.50 17.66 -17.53
CA LEU A 43 22.19 16.41 -17.90
C LEU A 43 22.11 16.12 -19.41
N GLU A 44 21.35 16.92 -20.17
CA GLU A 44 21.10 16.72 -21.59
C GLU A 44 20.46 15.35 -21.92
N ILE A 45 19.57 14.86 -21.02
CA ILE A 45 18.79 13.64 -21.25
C ILE A 45 17.58 14.02 -22.08
N ASP A 46 17.39 13.40 -23.26
CA ASP A 46 16.32 13.79 -24.19
C ASP A 46 14.90 13.41 -23.74
N GLY A 47 14.78 12.62 -22.68
CA GLY A 47 13.52 12.19 -22.09
C GLY A 47 12.70 11.24 -22.96
N LYS A 48 13.28 10.68 -24.03
CA LYS A 48 12.61 9.72 -24.92
C LYS A 48 12.66 8.29 -24.43
N LYS A 49 13.70 7.97 -23.64
CA LYS A 49 13.85 6.66 -23.05
C LYS A 49 13.52 6.70 -21.58
N LEU A 50 12.50 5.98 -21.22
CA LEU A 50 12.02 5.84 -19.84
C LEU A 50 12.11 4.38 -19.42
N ARG A 51 12.34 4.17 -18.14
CA ARG A 51 12.12 2.86 -17.52
C ARG A 51 11.29 3.01 -16.26
N MET A 52 10.47 2.00 -16.00
CA MET A 52 9.56 1.99 -14.89
C MET A 52 9.65 0.66 -14.15
N ASP A 53 9.72 0.73 -12.83
CA ASP A 53 9.69 -0.45 -11.96
C ASP A 53 8.99 -0.14 -10.65
N SER A 54 8.37 -1.17 -10.08
CA SER A 54 7.71 -1.08 -8.79
C SER A 54 8.52 -1.75 -7.69
N LEU A 55 8.61 -1.11 -6.53
CA LEU A 55 9.28 -1.64 -5.35
C LEU A 55 8.39 -1.65 -4.12
N MET A 56 8.52 -2.71 -3.31
CA MET A 56 7.76 -2.81 -2.07
C MET A 56 8.40 -2.03 -0.94
N VAL A 57 7.63 -1.16 -0.31
CA VAL A 57 8.02 -0.36 0.86
C VAL A 57 7.33 -0.93 2.10
N SER A 58 8.09 -1.51 3.01
CA SER A 58 7.54 -2.04 4.26
C SER A 58 7.16 -0.89 5.19
N SER A 59 5.96 -0.96 5.75
CA SER A 59 5.57 -0.07 6.85
C SER A 59 6.45 -0.34 8.08
N ASN A 60 6.80 0.71 8.81
CA ASN A 60 7.51 0.61 10.09
C ASN A 60 6.58 0.26 11.25
N CYS A 61 5.42 -0.32 10.97
CA CYS A 61 4.49 -0.76 11.99
C CYS A 61 4.90 -2.09 12.60
N LYS A 62 4.50 -2.31 13.85
CA LYS A 62 4.67 -3.60 14.50
C LYS A 62 3.83 -4.65 13.78
N LYS A 63 4.46 -5.74 13.36
CA LYS A 63 3.74 -6.93 12.86
C LYS A 63 2.97 -7.57 14.01
N MET A 64 1.65 -7.65 13.86
CA MET A 64 0.75 -8.23 14.86
C MET A 64 0.18 -9.54 14.36
N SER A 65 -0.03 -10.50 15.26
CA SER A 65 -0.89 -11.63 14.96
C SER A 65 -2.35 -11.16 14.87
N ARG A 66 -3.20 -11.91 14.20
CA ARG A 66 -4.65 -11.61 14.12
C ARG A 66 -5.26 -11.40 15.51
N LEU A 67 -4.93 -12.28 16.46
CA LEU A 67 -5.37 -12.17 17.84
C LEU A 67 -4.92 -10.87 18.50
N GLU A 68 -3.62 -10.50 18.34
CA GLU A 68 -3.08 -9.26 18.91
C GLU A 68 -3.71 -8.02 18.24
N LEU A 69 -3.97 -8.05 16.95
CA LEU A 69 -4.61 -6.96 16.23
C LEU A 69 -6.01 -6.70 16.80
N VAL A 70 -6.85 -7.74 16.86
CA VAL A 70 -8.23 -7.62 17.40
C VAL A 70 -8.21 -7.09 18.82
N TYR A 71 -7.36 -7.66 19.68
CA TYR A 71 -7.20 -7.17 21.06
C TYR A 71 -6.81 -5.69 21.09
N THR A 72 -5.85 -5.28 20.26
CA THR A 72 -5.31 -3.92 20.29
C THR A 72 -6.33 -2.90 19.80
N VAL A 73 -7.14 -3.23 18.82
CA VAL A 73 -8.27 -2.38 18.38
C VAL A 73 -9.28 -2.18 19.51
N ILE A 74 -9.72 -3.27 20.16
CA ILE A 74 -10.64 -3.17 21.30
C ILE A 74 -10.00 -2.34 22.43
N TYR A 75 -8.76 -2.61 22.78
CA TYR A 75 -8.05 -1.90 23.82
C TYR A 75 -7.97 -0.39 23.55
N ASN A 76 -7.60 -0.01 22.33
CA ASN A 76 -7.50 1.40 21.97
C ASN A 76 -8.86 2.11 22.03
N PHE A 77 -9.90 1.44 21.59
CA PHE A 77 -11.28 1.94 21.71
C PHE A 77 -11.68 2.16 23.15
N ILE A 78 -11.52 1.15 24.02
CA ILE A 78 -11.83 1.27 25.46
C ILE A 78 -10.97 2.35 26.13
N LYS A 79 -9.69 2.46 25.78
CA LYS A 79 -8.79 3.48 26.32
C LYS A 79 -9.19 4.90 25.89
N GLU A 80 -9.71 5.08 24.69
CA GLU A 80 -10.22 6.37 24.25
C GLU A 80 -11.51 6.74 25.01
N LEU A 81 -12.43 5.78 25.23
CA LEU A 81 -13.61 5.99 26.06
C LEU A 81 -13.23 6.37 27.51
N ASP A 82 -12.22 5.70 28.09
CA ASP A 82 -11.74 6.03 29.46
C ASP A 82 -11.21 7.46 29.57
N LYS A 83 -10.59 7.98 28.51
CA LYS A 83 -10.10 9.37 28.46
C LYS A 83 -11.23 10.40 28.34
N ILE A 84 -12.28 10.08 27.59
CA ILE A 84 -13.40 10.97 27.35
C ILE A 84 -14.36 10.98 28.55
N ASP A 85 -14.87 9.82 28.90
CA ASP A 85 -15.78 9.60 30.01
C ASP A 85 -15.84 8.09 30.34
N LYS A 86 -15.32 7.75 31.49
CA LYS A 86 -15.29 6.36 31.96
C LYS A 86 -16.68 5.70 32.07
N THR A 87 -17.72 6.49 32.21
CA THR A 87 -19.13 5.98 32.29
C THR A 87 -19.60 5.42 30.95
N LEU A 88 -18.93 5.75 29.84
CA LEU A 88 -19.20 5.20 28.51
C LEU A 88 -18.67 3.77 28.34
N ILE A 89 -17.85 3.27 29.28
CA ILE A 89 -17.32 1.92 29.18
C ILE A 89 -18.32 0.94 29.83
N PRO A 90 -18.89 -0.02 29.08
CA PRO A 90 -19.71 -1.04 29.69
C PRO A 90 -18.88 -1.86 30.68
N GLU A 91 -19.44 -2.18 31.85
CA GLU A 91 -18.71 -2.73 33.02
C GLU A 91 -17.84 -3.94 32.68
N ALA A 92 -18.32 -4.84 31.84
CA ALA A 92 -17.60 -6.04 31.41
C ALA A 92 -16.24 -5.75 30.73
N TYR A 93 -16.08 -4.58 30.14
CA TYR A 93 -14.87 -4.21 29.37
C TYR A 93 -13.84 -3.43 30.18
N ASN A 94 -14.12 -3.09 31.44
CA ASN A 94 -13.13 -2.47 32.34
C ASN A 94 -11.87 -3.35 32.54
N ILE A 95 -11.97 -4.64 32.25
CA ILE A 95 -10.85 -5.57 32.32
C ILE A 95 -9.71 -5.20 31.38
N TYR A 96 -10.01 -4.55 30.23
CA TYR A 96 -8.99 -4.09 29.27
C TYR A 96 -8.07 -3.01 29.84
N LEU A 97 -8.50 -2.27 30.86
CA LEU A 97 -7.71 -1.24 31.52
C LEU A 97 -6.74 -1.78 32.58
N LYS A 98 -6.82 -3.09 32.92
CA LYS A 98 -5.89 -3.72 33.87
C LYS A 98 -4.51 -3.90 33.24
N THR A 99 -3.45 -3.49 33.94
CA THR A 99 -2.07 -3.45 33.47
C THR A 99 -1.54 -4.76 32.89
N ASN A 100 -1.93 -5.91 33.47
CA ASN A 100 -1.40 -7.22 33.06
C ASN A 100 -2.32 -7.97 32.09
N TYR A 101 -3.50 -7.46 31.80
CA TYR A 101 -4.49 -8.22 31.03
C TYR A 101 -4.01 -8.58 29.60
N LYS A 102 -3.35 -7.66 28.90
CA LYS A 102 -2.75 -7.96 27.59
C LYS A 102 -1.74 -9.09 27.67
N LYS A 103 -0.87 -9.07 28.69
CA LYS A 103 0.17 -10.10 28.86
C LYS A 103 -0.45 -11.48 29.08
N GLU A 104 -1.44 -11.57 29.94
CA GLU A 104 -2.12 -12.82 30.29
C GLU A 104 -2.99 -13.34 29.11
N PHE A 105 -3.65 -12.44 28.41
CA PHE A 105 -4.58 -12.82 27.37
C PHE A 105 -3.90 -13.14 26.04
N ILE A 106 -2.81 -12.45 25.67
CA ILE A 106 -2.16 -12.55 24.37
C ILE A 106 -0.86 -13.35 24.43
N TYR A 107 0.04 -13.04 25.39
CA TYR A 107 1.40 -13.59 25.34
C TYR A 107 1.59 -14.87 26.15
N GLN A 108 0.68 -15.18 27.07
CA GLN A 108 0.73 -16.41 27.87
C GLN A 108 -0.27 -17.48 27.39
N ILE A 109 -0.65 -17.41 26.14
CA ILE A 109 -1.63 -18.34 25.54
C ILE A 109 -0.94 -19.57 24.96
N ARG A 110 -1.57 -20.73 25.08
CA ARG A 110 -1.19 -21.93 24.37
C ARG A 110 -1.74 -21.92 22.94
N ASN A 111 -1.04 -22.54 21.99
CA ASN A 111 -1.44 -22.51 20.59
C ASN A 111 -2.83 -23.10 20.33
N ASP A 112 -3.24 -24.12 21.08
CA ASP A 112 -4.54 -24.78 21.01
C ASP A 112 -5.73 -23.89 21.47
N ALA A 113 -5.43 -22.82 22.21
CA ALA A 113 -6.45 -21.87 22.71
C ALA A 113 -6.56 -20.59 21.86
N VAL A 114 -5.77 -20.43 20.79
CA VAL A 114 -5.76 -19.19 19.99
C VAL A 114 -7.10 -18.96 19.32
N ASP A 115 -7.68 -19.96 18.65
CA ASP A 115 -8.93 -19.82 17.92
C ASP A 115 -10.11 -19.54 18.85
N SER A 116 -10.18 -20.21 20.00
CA SER A 116 -11.22 -19.95 20.99
C SER A 116 -11.15 -18.54 21.55
N LYS A 117 -9.94 -18.02 21.82
CA LYS A 117 -9.75 -16.65 22.29
C LYS A 117 -10.01 -15.61 21.20
N LEU A 118 -9.64 -15.89 19.95
CA LEU A 118 -9.96 -15.04 18.83
C LEU A 118 -11.49 -14.92 18.67
N SER A 119 -12.21 -16.03 18.80
CA SER A 119 -13.67 -16.04 18.79
C SER A 119 -14.27 -15.17 19.88
N ILE A 120 -13.75 -15.26 21.11
CA ILE A 120 -14.18 -14.41 22.22
C ILE A 120 -13.97 -12.92 21.89
N LEU A 121 -12.76 -12.56 21.41
CA LEU A 121 -12.46 -11.16 21.09
C LEU A 121 -13.34 -10.62 19.95
N LEU A 122 -13.58 -11.38 18.90
CA LEU A 122 -14.40 -10.94 17.78
C LEU A 122 -15.87 -10.78 18.18
N ASN A 123 -16.39 -11.64 19.05
CA ASN A 123 -17.72 -11.43 19.64
C ASN A 123 -17.75 -10.15 20.50
N GLN A 124 -16.75 -9.90 21.31
CA GLN A 124 -16.65 -8.67 22.09
C GLN A 124 -16.54 -7.42 21.19
N ALA A 125 -15.74 -7.49 20.12
CA ALA A 125 -15.64 -6.43 19.13
C ALA A 125 -17.00 -6.12 18.48
N TYR A 126 -17.75 -7.15 18.14
CA TYR A 126 -19.11 -7.01 17.58
C TYR A 126 -20.11 -6.39 18.56
N GLU A 127 -20.09 -6.81 19.81
CA GLU A 127 -20.94 -6.19 20.85
C GLU A 127 -20.60 -4.70 21.07
N LEU A 128 -19.31 -4.37 21.12
CA LEU A 128 -18.85 -2.98 21.23
C LEU A 128 -19.19 -2.16 19.97
N TYR A 129 -19.13 -2.76 18.79
CA TYR A 129 -19.58 -2.14 17.55
C TYR A 129 -21.07 -1.80 17.58
N LYS A 130 -21.93 -2.74 17.97
CA LYS A 130 -23.37 -2.48 18.14
C LYS A 130 -23.63 -1.37 19.17
N TYR A 131 -22.93 -1.42 20.29
CA TYR A 131 -23.02 -0.38 21.32
C TYR A 131 -22.64 1.01 20.79
N GLY A 132 -21.55 1.11 20.06
CA GLY A 132 -21.09 2.39 19.50
C GLY A 132 -22.01 2.96 18.43
N LEU A 133 -22.66 2.11 17.61
CA LEU A 133 -23.61 2.56 16.60
C LEU A 133 -24.82 3.32 17.21
N THR A 134 -25.22 2.98 18.42
CA THR A 134 -26.38 3.58 19.11
C THR A 134 -26.02 4.82 19.92
N ASN A 135 -24.74 5.20 19.98
CA ASN A 135 -24.26 6.30 20.82
C ASN A 135 -23.54 7.37 20.00
N GLU A 136 -24.18 8.53 19.85
CA GLU A 136 -23.66 9.66 19.03
C GLU A 136 -22.31 10.21 19.49
N LYS A 137 -21.94 10.04 20.77
CA LYS A 137 -20.62 10.45 21.27
C LYS A 137 -19.50 9.45 20.91
N ILE A 138 -19.88 8.24 20.59
CA ILE A 138 -18.93 7.14 20.30
C ILE A 138 -18.74 6.97 18.79
N ASN A 139 -19.81 7.05 18.01
CA ASN A 139 -19.77 6.74 16.57
C ASN A 139 -18.91 7.72 15.74
N ILE A 140 -18.55 8.87 16.29
CA ILE A 140 -17.66 9.86 15.65
C ILE A 140 -16.18 9.64 15.99
N LEU A 141 -15.84 8.71 16.87
CA LEU A 141 -14.47 8.49 17.32
C LEU A 141 -13.65 7.74 16.25
N GLU A 142 -12.40 8.13 16.10
CA GLU A 142 -11.48 7.45 15.18
C GLU A 142 -11.25 5.99 15.57
N SER A 143 -11.11 5.70 16.86
CA SER A 143 -10.98 4.32 17.35
C SER A 143 -12.25 3.48 17.11
N PHE A 144 -13.43 4.10 17.09
CA PHE A 144 -14.66 3.42 16.70
C PHE A 144 -14.69 3.11 15.21
N ASN A 145 -14.20 4.01 14.35
CA ASN A 145 -14.08 3.75 12.92
C ASN A 145 -13.16 2.55 12.64
N LEU A 146 -12.05 2.46 13.36
CA LEU A 146 -11.15 1.29 13.28
C LEU A 146 -11.81 -0.01 13.80
N LEU A 147 -12.60 0.08 14.87
CA LEU A 147 -13.36 -1.05 15.38
C LEU A 147 -14.42 -1.51 14.37
N ALA A 148 -15.15 -0.58 13.77
CA ALA A 148 -16.14 -0.86 12.74
C ALA A 148 -15.53 -1.53 11.51
N ARG A 149 -14.38 -1.00 11.04
CA ARG A 149 -13.59 -1.58 9.96
C ARG A 149 -13.14 -3.00 10.30
N LEU A 150 -12.56 -3.21 11.47
CA LEU A 150 -12.13 -4.54 11.92
C LEU A 150 -13.30 -5.52 11.90
N VAL A 151 -14.45 -5.15 12.46
CA VAL A 151 -15.63 -6.02 12.54
C VAL A 151 -16.11 -6.41 11.15
N THR A 152 -16.26 -5.46 10.23
CA THR A 152 -16.71 -5.73 8.86
C THR A 152 -15.73 -6.59 8.05
N GLU A 153 -14.44 -6.44 8.30
CA GLU A 153 -13.40 -7.21 7.63
C GLU A 153 -13.24 -8.64 8.16
N GLN A 154 -13.52 -8.87 9.46
CA GLN A 154 -13.24 -10.12 10.15
C GLN A 154 -14.47 -11.04 10.33
N ILE A 155 -15.68 -10.51 10.12
CA ILE A 155 -16.94 -11.18 10.43
C ILE A 155 -17.88 -11.15 9.22
N ASN A 156 -18.60 -12.25 8.98
CA ASN A 156 -19.74 -12.30 8.09
C ASN A 156 -21.02 -12.14 8.96
N PHE A 157 -21.85 -11.17 8.61
CA PHE A 157 -23.15 -10.98 9.25
C PHE A 157 -24.16 -11.95 8.65
N LYS A 158 -24.86 -12.69 9.52
CA LYS A 158 -25.95 -13.60 9.13
C LYS A 158 -27.29 -13.02 9.58
N ASP A 159 -28.35 -13.58 9.05
CA ASP A 159 -29.70 -13.28 9.51
C ASP A 159 -29.83 -13.55 11.02
N ASN A 160 -30.70 -12.78 11.70
CA ASN A 160 -30.96 -12.86 13.14
C ASN A 160 -29.79 -12.47 14.06
N GLU A 161 -28.97 -11.48 13.66
CA GLU A 161 -27.81 -10.97 14.44
C GLU A 161 -26.71 -12.02 14.73
N ALA A 162 -26.80 -13.20 14.15
CA ALA A 162 -25.74 -14.18 14.24
C ALA A 162 -24.53 -13.74 13.44
N ILE A 163 -23.34 -14.02 13.97
CA ILE A 163 -22.09 -13.74 13.27
C ILE A 163 -21.34 -15.02 12.95
N GLU A 164 -20.64 -15.01 11.84
CA GLU A 164 -19.68 -16.04 11.46
C GLU A 164 -18.29 -15.42 11.30
N ILE A 165 -17.32 -15.97 12.02
CA ILE A 165 -15.95 -15.48 11.98
C ILE A 165 -15.31 -15.98 10.69
N LYS A 166 -14.79 -15.06 9.86
CA LYS A 166 -14.07 -15.39 8.63
C LYS A 166 -12.83 -16.21 8.92
N GLU A 167 -12.58 -17.21 8.10
CA GLU A 167 -11.27 -17.89 8.11
C GLU A 167 -10.16 -16.95 7.59
N GLY A 168 -8.90 -17.23 7.94
CA GLY A 168 -7.76 -16.37 7.53
C GLY A 168 -7.64 -16.18 6.02
N LYS A 169 -8.06 -17.17 5.21
CA LYS A 169 -8.06 -17.10 3.75
C LYS A 169 -9.16 -16.22 3.14
N GLU A 170 -10.20 -15.92 3.91
CA GLU A 170 -11.34 -15.09 3.51
C GLU A 170 -11.10 -13.60 3.82
N ILE A 171 -10.03 -13.31 4.56
CA ILE A 171 -9.67 -11.93 4.92
C ILE A 171 -8.87 -11.33 3.75
N GLY A 172 -9.38 -10.23 3.20
CA GLY A 172 -8.75 -9.56 2.07
C GLY A 172 -7.35 -9.00 2.40
N ALA A 173 -6.50 -8.90 1.41
CA ALA A 173 -5.16 -8.34 1.55
C ALA A 173 -5.17 -6.85 1.95
N ASN A 174 -6.24 -6.14 1.65
CA ASN A 174 -6.50 -4.75 2.02
C ASN A 174 -7.09 -4.57 3.42
N SER A 175 -7.30 -5.66 4.18
CA SER A 175 -7.80 -5.58 5.55
C SER A 175 -6.79 -4.91 6.48
N LEU A 176 -7.29 -4.42 7.62
CA LEU A 176 -6.48 -3.80 8.65
C LEU A 176 -5.33 -4.72 9.11
N GLN A 177 -4.10 -4.25 8.96
CA GLN A 177 -2.88 -4.97 9.35
C GLN A 177 -2.27 -4.43 10.64
N SER A 178 -2.44 -3.13 10.90
CA SER A 178 -1.90 -2.45 12.07
C SER A 178 -2.78 -1.28 12.49
N VAL A 179 -2.90 -1.05 13.79
CA VAL A 179 -3.61 0.13 14.32
C VAL A 179 -2.79 1.41 14.25
N SER A 180 -1.46 1.30 14.12
CA SER A 180 -0.57 2.46 14.00
C SER A 180 -0.34 2.90 12.55
N ASP A 181 -0.74 2.09 11.61
CA ASP A 181 -0.68 2.34 10.17
C ASP A 181 -1.86 1.62 9.51
N PRO A 182 -3.07 2.19 9.60
CA PRO A 182 -4.29 1.54 9.13
C PRO A 182 -4.34 1.34 7.61
N ASP A 183 -3.60 2.16 6.86
CA ASP A 183 -3.60 2.13 5.39
C ASP A 183 -2.62 1.10 4.82
N ALA A 184 -1.68 0.61 5.64
CA ALA A 184 -0.76 -0.43 5.21
C ALA A 184 -1.53 -1.73 4.88
N THR A 185 -1.29 -2.28 3.69
CA THR A 185 -1.93 -3.50 3.20
C THR A 185 -0.96 -4.67 3.14
N PHE A 186 -1.49 -5.88 2.98
CA PHE A 186 -0.70 -7.09 2.93
C PHE A 186 -0.47 -7.56 1.49
N ARG A 187 0.78 -7.87 1.14
CA ARG A 187 1.12 -8.54 -0.14
C ARG A 187 2.14 -9.64 0.11
N LYS A 188 1.86 -10.81 -0.44
CA LYS A 188 2.81 -11.93 -0.47
C LYS A 188 3.47 -12.00 -1.84
N LYS A 189 4.77 -11.70 -1.92
CA LYS A 189 5.58 -11.96 -3.13
C LYS A 189 6.61 -13.05 -2.76
N TYR A 190 7.84 -12.74 -2.48
CA TYR A 190 8.83 -13.71 -1.97
C TYR A 190 8.77 -13.87 -0.45
N LYS A 191 8.35 -12.84 0.24
CA LYS A 191 8.10 -12.79 1.69
C LYS A 191 6.82 -12.01 1.96
N ASN A 192 6.26 -12.20 3.15
CA ASN A 192 5.12 -11.42 3.59
C ASN A 192 5.55 -9.96 3.81
N ASN A 193 4.90 -9.04 3.15
CA ASN A 193 5.10 -7.61 3.30
C ASN A 193 3.79 -6.96 3.77
N VAL A 194 3.90 -6.11 4.79
CA VAL A 194 2.85 -5.19 5.23
C VAL A 194 3.36 -3.79 4.95
N GLY A 195 2.63 -3.02 4.15
CA GLY A 195 3.07 -1.68 3.77
C GLY A 195 2.48 -1.24 2.45
N TYR A 196 3.36 -0.75 1.59
CA TYR A 196 3.04 0.00 0.38
C TYR A 196 3.86 -0.49 -0.80
N VAL A 197 3.53 0.01 -1.96
CA VAL A 197 4.31 -0.13 -3.18
C VAL A 197 4.60 1.26 -3.74
N ALA A 198 5.83 1.49 -4.16
CA ALA A 198 6.22 2.67 -4.88
C ALA A 198 6.51 2.28 -6.33
N ASN A 199 5.99 3.04 -7.28
CA ASN A 199 6.40 3.00 -8.67
C ASN A 199 7.36 4.14 -8.95
N ILE A 200 8.43 3.89 -9.69
CA ILE A 200 9.45 4.88 -10.04
C ILE A 200 9.59 4.90 -11.55
N VAL A 201 9.51 6.08 -12.12
CA VAL A 201 9.80 6.34 -13.54
C VAL A 201 11.12 7.08 -13.63
N GLU A 202 12.00 6.60 -14.47
CA GLU A 202 13.36 7.14 -14.65
C GLU A 202 13.60 7.41 -16.12
N ALA A 203 14.03 8.64 -16.47
CA ALA A 203 14.57 8.94 -17.78
C ALA A 203 16.07 8.60 -17.79
N PHE A 204 16.55 8.03 -18.89
CA PHE A 204 17.95 7.66 -19.02
C PHE A 204 18.48 7.86 -20.44
N ASP A 205 19.80 8.03 -20.53
CA ASP A 205 20.54 8.05 -21.78
C ASP A 205 21.57 6.91 -21.76
N ASP A 206 21.52 6.05 -22.77
CA ASP A 206 22.37 4.88 -22.96
C ASP A 206 23.35 5.01 -24.14
N GLN A 207 23.52 6.21 -24.70
CA GLN A 207 24.43 6.45 -25.82
C GLN A 207 25.89 6.16 -25.48
N ASP A 208 26.29 6.27 -24.21
CA ASP A 208 27.57 5.89 -23.69
C ASP A 208 27.45 4.74 -22.69
N GLU A 209 27.81 3.51 -23.10
CA GLU A 209 27.75 2.31 -22.24
C GLU A 209 28.57 2.45 -20.96
N ASN A 210 29.60 3.30 -20.95
CA ASN A 210 30.45 3.53 -19.77
C ASN A 210 29.98 4.66 -18.88
N ASN A 211 29.01 5.48 -19.31
CA ASN A 211 28.55 6.66 -18.60
C ASN A 211 27.04 6.89 -18.78
N THR A 212 26.25 5.90 -18.43
CA THR A 212 24.78 6.01 -18.46
C THR A 212 24.34 7.11 -17.50
N LYS A 213 23.71 8.15 -18.04
CA LYS A 213 23.07 9.19 -17.23
C LYS A 213 21.62 8.78 -16.99
N SER A 214 21.15 8.98 -15.78
CA SER A 214 19.73 8.72 -15.46
C SER A 214 19.23 9.62 -14.33
N ILE A 215 17.92 9.87 -14.34
CA ILE A 215 17.25 10.65 -13.31
C ILE A 215 15.82 10.15 -13.12
N ILE A 216 15.39 10.08 -11.88
CA ILE A 216 13.97 9.80 -11.55
C ILE A 216 13.14 11.02 -11.95
N THR A 217 12.22 10.84 -12.86
CA THR A 217 11.33 11.90 -13.38
C THR A 217 10.00 11.97 -12.64
N SER A 218 9.48 10.82 -12.22
CA SER A 218 8.22 10.73 -11.48
C SER A 218 8.23 9.54 -10.54
N TYR A 219 7.37 9.60 -9.52
CA TYR A 219 7.10 8.47 -8.63
C TYR A 219 5.64 8.48 -8.20
N ASP A 220 5.13 7.30 -7.86
CA ASP A 220 3.87 7.14 -7.19
C ASP A 220 3.98 6.22 -5.99
N PHE A 221 3.12 6.42 -4.99
CA PHE A 221 3.13 5.67 -3.75
C PHE A 221 1.71 5.25 -3.38
N LYS A 222 1.44 3.96 -3.41
CA LYS A 222 0.10 3.38 -3.22
C LYS A 222 0.14 2.24 -2.19
N GLN A 223 -1.04 1.79 -1.81
CA GLN A 223 -1.18 0.56 -1.04
C GLN A 223 -0.59 -0.63 -1.80
N ASN A 224 0.00 -1.59 -1.08
CA ASN A 224 0.66 -2.79 -1.66
C ASN A 224 -0.27 -3.66 -2.52
N THR A 225 -1.59 -3.47 -2.43
CA THR A 225 -2.59 -4.13 -3.27
C THR A 225 -2.73 -3.49 -4.65
N HIS A 226 -2.16 -2.31 -4.88
CA HIS A 226 -2.12 -1.67 -6.20
C HIS A 226 -1.28 -2.51 -7.18
N SER A 227 -1.77 -2.71 -8.40
CA SER A 227 -1.10 -3.59 -9.36
C SER A 227 -0.07 -2.84 -10.20
N ASP A 228 0.91 -3.58 -10.74
CA ASP A 228 1.89 -3.03 -11.66
C ASP A 228 1.20 -2.52 -12.95
N ILE A 229 0.12 -3.19 -13.40
CA ILE A 229 -0.69 -2.77 -14.56
C ILE A 229 -1.39 -1.42 -14.30
N ASP A 230 -1.94 -1.22 -13.09
CA ASP A 230 -2.60 0.04 -12.75
C ASP A 230 -1.61 1.20 -12.72
N PHE A 231 -0.40 0.99 -12.19
CA PHE A 231 0.68 1.97 -12.31
C PHE A 231 1.04 2.26 -13.77
N GLY A 232 1.09 1.22 -14.61
CA GLY A 232 1.32 1.40 -16.04
C GLY A 232 0.29 2.31 -16.69
N ARG A 233 -1.00 2.11 -16.36
CA ARG A 233 -2.09 2.96 -16.86
C ARG A 233 -1.96 4.41 -16.40
N GLU A 234 -1.67 4.62 -15.12
CA GLU A 234 -1.46 5.95 -14.54
C GLU A 234 -0.31 6.67 -15.25
N VAL A 235 0.85 6.02 -15.38
CA VAL A 235 2.03 6.61 -16.04
C VAL A 235 1.76 6.93 -17.53
N ILE A 236 1.11 6.03 -18.26
CA ILE A 236 0.78 6.29 -19.68
C ILE A 236 -0.21 7.45 -19.80
N GLN A 237 -1.20 7.56 -18.93
CA GLN A 237 -2.12 8.69 -18.91
C GLN A 237 -1.41 10.01 -18.63
N ASP A 238 -0.47 10.04 -17.67
CA ASP A 238 0.33 11.22 -17.37
C ASP A 238 1.21 11.62 -18.55
N LEU A 239 1.88 10.65 -19.19
CA LEU A 239 2.68 10.89 -20.38
C LEU A 239 1.85 11.45 -21.55
N ILE A 240 0.66 10.93 -21.80
CA ILE A 240 -0.25 11.42 -22.85
C ILE A 240 -0.66 12.88 -22.59
N GLN A 241 -0.84 13.27 -21.33
CA GLN A 241 -1.22 14.65 -20.98
C GLN A 241 -0.05 15.63 -21.10
N GLU A 242 1.18 15.17 -20.85
CA GLU A 242 2.37 16.03 -20.83
C GLU A 242 3.07 16.15 -22.19
N LEU A 243 2.83 15.17 -23.08
CA LEU A 243 3.55 15.10 -24.34
C LEU A 243 2.93 15.97 -25.44
N ASP A 244 3.82 16.68 -26.14
CA ASP A 244 3.51 17.14 -27.49
C ASP A 244 3.29 15.92 -28.39
N SER A 245 2.24 15.93 -29.21
CA SER A 245 1.76 14.81 -30.04
C SER A 245 2.79 14.17 -30.99
N ASP A 246 3.94 14.80 -31.17
CA ASP A 246 4.97 14.40 -32.14
C ASP A 246 6.20 13.70 -31.50
N LYS A 247 6.20 13.52 -30.16
CA LYS A 247 7.28 12.82 -29.48
C LYS A 247 7.02 11.33 -29.40
N GLU A 248 7.99 10.55 -29.86
CA GLU A 248 8.04 9.10 -29.67
C GLU A 248 8.78 8.78 -28.37
N ILE A 249 8.18 7.92 -27.51
CA ILE A 249 8.76 7.47 -26.25
C ILE A 249 8.97 5.96 -26.27
N GLU A 250 10.10 5.53 -25.75
CA GLU A 250 10.41 4.15 -25.43
C GLU A 250 10.25 3.96 -23.90
N LEU A 251 9.29 3.13 -23.47
CA LEU A 251 9.06 2.83 -22.08
C LEU A 251 9.44 1.37 -21.76
N LEU A 252 10.51 1.17 -20.99
CA LEU A 252 11.00 -0.14 -20.58
C LEU A 252 10.38 -0.52 -19.25
N THR A 253 9.77 -1.71 -19.19
CA THR A 253 9.14 -2.25 -17.96
C THR A 253 9.46 -3.73 -17.78
N ASP A 254 9.10 -4.32 -16.65
CA ASP A 254 9.10 -5.77 -16.52
C ASP A 254 7.77 -6.39 -17.02
N GLY A 255 7.74 -7.72 -17.15
CA GLY A 255 6.57 -8.43 -17.65
C GLY A 255 5.33 -8.36 -16.75
N ALA A 256 5.43 -7.83 -15.52
CA ALA A 256 4.29 -7.68 -14.62
C ALA A 256 3.38 -6.50 -15.03
N PHE A 257 3.90 -5.58 -15.83
CA PHE A 257 3.15 -4.44 -16.39
C PHE A 257 2.40 -4.81 -17.68
N PHE A 258 2.57 -6.03 -18.21
CA PHE A 258 1.96 -6.41 -19.48
C PHE A 258 0.44 -6.51 -19.38
N ASP A 259 -0.24 -5.73 -20.18
CA ASP A 259 -1.68 -5.75 -20.44
C ASP A 259 -1.93 -5.31 -21.90
N GLN A 260 -2.75 -6.04 -22.64
CA GLN A 260 -2.93 -5.76 -24.07
C GLN A 260 -3.62 -4.41 -24.33
N ASP A 261 -4.65 -4.09 -23.54
CA ASP A 261 -5.39 -2.83 -23.68
C ASP A 261 -4.47 -1.63 -23.37
N LEU A 262 -3.57 -1.81 -22.39
CA LEU A 262 -2.58 -0.80 -22.06
C LEU A 262 -1.56 -0.59 -23.17
N LEU A 263 -1.12 -1.68 -23.80
CA LEU A 263 -0.20 -1.63 -24.94
C LEU A 263 -0.83 -0.91 -26.12
N ASP A 264 -2.05 -1.28 -26.48
CA ASP A 264 -2.78 -0.67 -27.60
C ASP A 264 -2.98 0.85 -27.36
N GLN A 265 -3.32 1.25 -26.13
CA GLN A 265 -3.44 2.66 -25.75
C GLN A 265 -2.10 3.41 -25.84
N ALA A 266 -1.00 2.80 -25.43
CA ALA A 266 0.32 3.39 -25.52
C ALA A 266 0.75 3.62 -26.97
N GLU A 267 0.56 2.62 -27.83
CA GLU A 267 0.90 2.68 -29.27
C GLU A 267 0.10 3.78 -30.00
N GLU A 268 -1.18 3.97 -29.69
CA GLU A 268 -2.01 5.05 -30.24
C GLU A 268 -1.43 6.45 -29.99
N HIS A 269 -0.58 6.59 -28.96
CA HIS A 269 0.01 7.87 -28.56
C HIS A 269 1.54 7.94 -28.74
N ASN A 270 2.10 7.11 -29.64
CA ASN A 270 3.54 7.03 -29.91
C ASN A 270 4.40 6.65 -28.68
N ILE A 271 3.86 5.85 -27.77
CA ILE A 271 4.58 5.29 -26.63
C ILE A 271 4.83 3.80 -26.89
N ASN A 272 6.07 3.44 -27.19
CA ASN A 272 6.49 2.07 -27.46
C ASN A 272 6.88 1.38 -26.15
N MET A 273 6.10 0.42 -25.71
CA MET A 273 6.39 -0.35 -24.49
C MET A 273 7.28 -1.56 -24.78
N TYR A 274 8.37 -1.69 -24.04
CA TYR A 274 9.29 -2.82 -24.12
C TYR A 274 9.33 -3.57 -22.78
N PHE A 275 9.00 -4.87 -22.83
CA PHE A 275 8.94 -5.72 -21.63
C PHE A 275 10.23 -6.49 -21.47
N THR A 276 10.98 -6.20 -20.42
CA THR A 276 12.21 -6.90 -20.10
C THR A 276 11.95 -8.10 -19.20
N ASN A 277 12.56 -9.25 -19.54
CA ASN A 277 12.47 -10.45 -18.73
C ASN A 277 13.60 -10.42 -17.69
N LEU A 278 13.50 -9.55 -16.67
CA LEU A 278 14.52 -9.34 -15.64
C LEU A 278 14.80 -10.56 -14.75
N VAL A 279 13.90 -11.51 -14.74
CA VAL A 279 14.15 -12.79 -14.09
C VAL A 279 14.76 -13.69 -15.15
N GLY A 280 16.07 -13.85 -15.12
CA GLY A 280 16.79 -14.85 -15.92
C GLY A 280 16.27 -16.27 -15.62
N ARG A 281 15.03 -16.54 -15.98
CA ARG A 281 14.48 -17.90 -16.01
C ARG A 281 15.30 -18.62 -17.06
N LYS A 282 16.07 -19.60 -16.63
CA LYS A 282 16.63 -20.58 -17.57
C LYS A 282 15.49 -21.04 -18.45
N SER A 283 15.68 -20.99 -19.76
CA SER A 283 14.72 -21.50 -20.73
C SER A 283 14.30 -22.90 -20.28
N ASN A 284 12.99 -23.13 -20.20
CA ASN A 284 12.50 -24.47 -19.89
C ASN A 284 12.98 -25.40 -21.03
N PRO A 285 13.78 -26.44 -20.75
CA PRO A 285 14.31 -27.32 -21.78
C PRO A 285 13.21 -28.03 -22.60
N ASP A 286 11.98 -28.07 -22.05
CA ASP A 286 10.82 -28.68 -22.72
C ASP A 286 10.03 -27.66 -23.59
N LYS A 287 10.49 -26.41 -23.67
CA LYS A 287 9.90 -25.35 -24.52
C LYS A 287 10.92 -24.82 -25.50
N ILE A 288 10.54 -24.72 -26.75
CA ILE A 288 11.36 -24.13 -27.81
C ILE A 288 11.52 -22.64 -27.52
N SER A 289 12.75 -22.16 -27.47
CA SER A 289 13.05 -20.72 -27.26
C SER A 289 12.74 -19.93 -28.52
N CYS A 290 12.25 -18.69 -28.36
CA CYS A 290 12.06 -17.78 -29.50
C CYS A 290 13.34 -17.56 -30.29
N LEU A 291 14.53 -17.74 -29.70
CA LEU A 291 15.83 -17.68 -30.35
C LEU A 291 16.13 -18.85 -31.30
N GLU A 292 15.36 -19.92 -31.22
CA GLU A 292 15.46 -21.09 -32.09
C GLU A 292 14.63 -20.96 -33.38
N PHE A 293 13.78 -19.94 -33.47
CA PHE A 293 13.03 -19.63 -34.69
C PHE A 293 13.83 -18.67 -35.57
N LYS A 294 13.95 -18.99 -36.84
CA LYS A 294 14.36 -18.04 -37.85
C LYS A 294 13.10 -17.33 -38.35
N ILE A 295 12.97 -16.07 -38.02
CA ILE A 295 11.89 -15.23 -38.54
C ILE A 295 12.31 -14.84 -39.98
N ASP A 296 11.51 -15.23 -40.95
CA ASP A 296 11.69 -14.80 -42.35
C ASP A 296 10.87 -13.53 -42.52
N GLU A 297 11.53 -12.38 -42.57
CA GLU A 297 10.89 -11.06 -42.66
C GLU A 297 10.25 -10.77 -44.05
N GLU A 298 10.33 -11.75 -45.02
CA GLU A 298 9.81 -11.59 -46.35
C GLU A 298 8.45 -12.30 -46.61
N GLN A 299 7.72 -12.73 -45.57
CA GLN A 299 6.38 -13.31 -45.72
C GLN A 299 5.32 -12.52 -44.94
#